data_9dd0d74b39609d67b785c929824e71a6
#
_entry.id   9dd0d74b39609d67b785c929824e71a6
#
_cell.length_a   1.000
_cell.length_b   1.000
_cell.length_c   1.000
_cell.angle_alpha   90.00
_cell.angle_beta   90.00
_cell.angle_gamma   90.00
#
_symmetry.space_group_name_H-M   'P 1'
#
loop_
_entity.id
_entity.type
_entity.pdbx_description
1 polymer ?
#
loop_
_entity_poly.entity_id
_entity_poly.type
_entity_poly.pdbx_seq_one_letter_code
_entity_poly.pdbx_strand_id
1 'polypeptide(L)'
;DNIANYYIQKIQKSPADLDTINQAIRKYNQSLVYCEQGGEDMAIIQLKQVVAAFPGFLRAYQLLALLYLHTEQYSRARHVLKEARKLDTTNEITLRYMHELTNGKMRKEAAEAVKKDEKSQTVTYNVGNDTIIQPASALKDNSGRMTFINILIGLAVGVAVMWFLIMP
;
A
#
# COMPACT_ATOMS: atom_id res chain seq x y z
N ASP A 1 25.98 -4.40 40.64
CA ASP A 1 26.94 -5.40 40.13
C ASP A 1 26.42 -6.84 40.15
N ASN A 2 25.42 -7.15 40.97
CA ASN A 2 24.91 -8.52 41.11
C ASN A 2 24.11 -8.97 39.87
N ILE A 3 23.40 -8.06 39.21
CA ILE A 3 22.55 -8.36 38.05
C ILE A 3 23.42 -8.72 36.83
N ALA A 4 24.47 -7.96 36.57
CA ALA A 4 25.37 -8.22 35.45
C ALA A 4 26.04 -9.58 35.60
N ASN A 5 26.54 -9.90 36.81
CA ASN A 5 27.14 -11.20 37.11
C ASN A 5 26.17 -12.36 36.97
N TYR A 6 24.90 -12.17 37.33
CA TYR A 6 23.85 -13.16 37.13
C TYR A 6 23.66 -13.49 35.63
N TYR A 7 23.57 -12.46 34.78
CA TYR A 7 23.40 -12.67 33.32
C TYR A 7 24.68 -13.26 32.70
N ILE A 8 25.88 -12.83 33.12
CA ILE A 8 27.14 -13.42 32.65
C ILE A 8 27.19 -14.91 32.99
N GLN A 9 26.87 -15.29 34.23
CA GLN A 9 26.82 -16.69 34.61
C GLN A 9 25.77 -17.49 33.86
N LYS A 10 24.61 -16.90 33.61
CA LYS A 10 23.53 -17.52 32.81
C LYS A 10 23.98 -17.78 31.38
N ILE A 11 24.62 -16.83 30.73
CA ILE A 11 25.19 -16.96 29.39
C ILE A 11 26.28 -18.03 29.34
N GLN A 12 27.18 -18.04 30.34
CA GLN A 12 28.24 -19.05 30.40
C GLN A 12 27.75 -20.47 30.66
N LYS A 13 26.60 -20.63 31.34
CA LYS A 13 26.02 -21.94 31.64
C LYS A 13 25.24 -22.54 30.46
N SER A 14 24.92 -21.73 29.43
CA SER A 14 24.14 -22.17 28.27
C SER A 14 24.82 -21.79 26.94
N PRO A 15 25.93 -22.47 26.57
CA PRO A 15 26.63 -22.21 25.32
C PRO A 15 25.74 -22.33 24.08
N ALA A 16 24.82 -23.29 24.10
CA ALA A 16 23.86 -23.51 23.01
C ALA A 16 22.91 -22.32 22.80
N ASP A 17 22.51 -21.64 23.88
CA ASP A 17 21.68 -20.43 23.81
C ASP A 17 22.47 -19.26 23.20
N LEU A 18 23.76 -19.15 23.56
CA LEU A 18 24.66 -18.13 23.01
C LEU A 18 24.87 -18.32 21.50
N ASP A 19 25.06 -19.57 21.04
CA ASP A 19 25.18 -19.86 19.61
C ASP A 19 23.89 -19.54 18.85
N THR A 20 22.74 -19.85 19.43
CA THR A 20 21.44 -19.50 18.84
C THR A 20 21.28 -17.99 18.71
N ILE A 21 21.64 -17.22 19.74
CA ILE A 21 21.60 -15.76 19.71
C ILE A 21 22.55 -15.23 18.65
N ASN A 22 23.79 -15.73 18.59
CA ASN A 22 24.79 -15.30 17.61
C ASN A 22 24.34 -15.59 16.18
N GLN A 23 23.73 -16.76 15.92
CA GLN A 23 23.15 -17.11 14.64
C GLN A 23 21.99 -16.16 14.27
N ALA A 24 21.11 -15.87 15.22
CA ALA A 24 20.01 -14.93 15.02
C ALA A 24 20.50 -13.54 14.65
N ILE A 25 21.55 -13.02 15.34
CA ILE A 25 22.16 -11.73 15.03
C ILE A 25 22.79 -11.74 13.63
N ARG A 26 23.54 -12.80 13.26
CA ARG A 26 24.13 -12.91 11.92
C ARG A 26 23.07 -12.90 10.83
N LYS A 27 22.00 -13.68 11.00
CA LYS A 27 20.87 -13.73 10.05
C LYS A 27 20.15 -12.38 9.97
N TYR A 28 19.96 -11.70 11.10
CA TYR A 28 19.40 -10.35 11.12
C TYR A 28 20.26 -9.36 10.33
N ASN A 29 21.58 -9.34 10.57
CA ASN A 29 22.50 -8.48 9.83
C ASN A 29 22.51 -8.82 8.33
N GLN A 30 22.45 -10.10 7.97
CA GLN A 30 22.32 -10.52 6.57
C GLN A 30 21.01 -10.04 5.94
N SER A 31 19.92 -9.99 6.72
CA SER A 31 18.65 -9.45 6.24
C SER A 31 18.73 -7.96 5.94
N LEU A 32 19.49 -7.19 6.69
CA LEU A 32 19.75 -5.77 6.38
C LEU A 32 20.49 -5.61 5.05
N VAL A 33 21.49 -6.46 4.78
CA VAL A 33 22.20 -6.46 3.50
C VAL A 33 21.27 -6.80 2.34
N TYR A 34 20.36 -7.76 2.51
CA TYR A 34 19.34 -8.04 1.49
C TYR A 34 18.41 -6.84 1.25
N CYS A 35 18.00 -6.13 2.29
CA CYS A 35 17.20 -4.91 2.13
C CYS A 35 17.95 -3.84 1.33
N GLU A 36 19.23 -3.62 1.60
CA GLU A 36 20.08 -2.66 0.86
C GLU A 36 20.22 -3.02 -0.63
N GLN A 37 20.19 -4.31 -0.94
CA GLN A 37 20.29 -4.83 -2.30
C GLN A 37 18.93 -4.94 -3.03
N GLY A 38 17.83 -4.54 -2.41
CA GLY A 38 16.47 -4.70 -2.95
C GLY A 38 15.94 -6.13 -2.91
N GLY A 39 16.58 -7.02 -2.15
CA GLY A 39 16.18 -8.42 -1.96
C GLY A 39 15.18 -8.61 -0.81
N GLU A 40 14.06 -7.90 -0.82
CA GLU A 40 13.08 -7.87 0.27
C GLU A 40 12.51 -9.25 0.59
N ASP A 41 12.24 -10.08 -0.42
CA ASP A 41 11.72 -11.43 -0.22
C ASP A 41 12.71 -12.31 0.56
N MET A 42 14.01 -12.21 0.23
CA MET A 42 15.07 -12.93 0.93
C MET A 42 15.20 -12.44 2.36
N ALA A 43 15.11 -11.12 2.59
CA ALA A 43 15.12 -10.53 3.92
C ALA A 43 13.93 -11.03 4.76
N ILE A 44 12.72 -11.08 4.19
CA ILE A 44 11.51 -11.59 4.85
C ILE A 44 11.68 -13.06 5.24
N ILE A 45 12.18 -13.91 4.32
CA ILE A 45 12.41 -15.34 4.60
C ILE A 45 13.38 -15.49 5.76
N GLN A 46 14.49 -14.77 5.74
CA GLN A 46 15.51 -14.82 6.76
C GLN A 46 15.01 -14.33 8.13
N LEU A 47 14.31 -13.18 8.16
CA LEU A 47 13.75 -12.62 9.38
C LEU A 47 12.69 -13.53 10.03
N LYS A 48 11.88 -14.22 9.23
CA LYS A 48 10.97 -15.24 9.75
C LYS A 48 11.71 -16.36 10.51
N GLN A 49 12.86 -16.78 10.01
CA GLN A 49 13.70 -17.75 10.72
C GLN A 49 14.28 -17.15 12.00
N VAL A 50 14.70 -15.87 11.98
CA VAL A 50 15.21 -15.18 13.16
C VAL A 50 14.20 -15.11 14.28
N VAL A 51 12.97 -14.65 13.99
CA VAL A 51 11.91 -14.52 15.00
C VAL A 51 11.42 -15.88 15.52
N ALA A 52 11.50 -16.91 14.69
CA ALA A 52 11.16 -18.29 15.10
C ALA A 52 12.23 -18.89 16.04
N ALA A 53 13.53 -18.66 15.74
CA ALA A 53 14.63 -19.16 16.54
C ALA A 53 14.84 -18.36 17.83
N PHE A 54 14.62 -17.05 17.80
CA PHE A 54 14.78 -16.17 18.94
C PHE A 54 13.58 -15.22 19.10
N PRO A 55 12.50 -15.67 19.73
CA PRO A 55 11.25 -14.91 19.87
C PRO A 55 11.36 -13.59 20.64
N GLY A 56 12.42 -13.39 21.43
CA GLY A 56 12.68 -12.15 22.15
C GLY A 56 13.33 -11.04 21.31
N PHE A 57 13.64 -11.26 20.05
CA PHE A 57 14.38 -10.31 19.23
C PHE A 57 13.47 -9.22 18.62
N LEU A 58 13.09 -8.24 19.42
CA LEU A 58 12.18 -7.15 19.05
C LEU A 58 12.54 -6.49 17.71
N ARG A 59 13.82 -6.18 17.49
CA ARG A 59 14.27 -5.51 16.25
C ARG A 59 14.01 -6.34 14.99
N ALA A 60 14.06 -7.67 15.09
CA ALA A 60 13.73 -8.55 13.97
C ALA A 60 12.25 -8.48 13.62
N TYR A 61 11.35 -8.44 14.61
CA TYR A 61 9.93 -8.20 14.38
C TYR A 61 9.67 -6.83 13.75
N GLN A 62 10.35 -5.78 14.21
CA GLN A 62 10.19 -4.43 13.67
C GLN A 62 10.62 -4.36 12.21
N LEU A 63 11.77 -4.92 11.85
CA LEU A 63 12.24 -4.95 10.47
C LEU A 63 11.32 -5.79 9.58
N LEU A 64 10.88 -6.94 10.05
CA LEU A 64 9.93 -7.80 9.32
C LEU A 64 8.58 -7.10 9.09
N ALA A 65 8.10 -6.36 10.10
CA ALA A 65 6.88 -5.58 9.98
C ALA A 65 7.02 -4.44 8.97
N LEU A 66 8.16 -3.74 8.98
CA LEU A 66 8.48 -2.68 8.03
C LEU A 66 8.48 -3.20 6.59
N LEU A 67 9.11 -4.34 6.33
CA LEU A 67 9.12 -4.99 5.03
C LEU A 67 7.71 -5.39 4.58
N TYR A 68 6.88 -5.92 5.48
CA TYR A 68 5.50 -6.22 5.16
C TYR A 68 4.65 -4.98 4.91
N LEU A 69 4.93 -3.84 5.57
CA LEU A 69 4.27 -2.57 5.26
C LEU A 69 4.70 -2.05 3.89
N HIS A 70 6.00 -2.11 3.58
CA HIS A 70 6.56 -1.68 2.30
C HIS A 70 6.01 -2.48 1.12
N THR A 71 5.87 -3.80 1.30
CA THR A 71 5.30 -4.70 0.28
C THR A 71 3.77 -4.80 0.33
N GLU A 72 3.08 -3.89 1.03
CA GLU A 72 1.62 -3.82 1.19
C GLU A 72 0.95 -5.10 1.75
N GLN A 73 1.71 -5.94 2.44
CA GLN A 73 1.22 -7.15 3.08
C GLN A 73 0.65 -6.85 4.47
N TYR A 74 -0.36 -5.97 4.54
CA TYR A 74 -0.88 -5.38 5.78
C TYR A 74 -1.37 -6.41 6.81
N SER A 75 -1.94 -7.52 6.38
CA SER A 75 -2.40 -8.60 7.29
C SER A 75 -1.22 -9.26 8.02
N ARG A 76 -0.10 -9.50 7.30
CA ARG A 76 1.13 -10.06 7.88
C ARG A 76 1.83 -9.05 8.78
N ALA A 77 1.92 -7.79 8.35
CA ALA A 77 2.44 -6.71 9.17
C ALA A 77 1.71 -6.61 10.51
N ARG A 78 0.37 -6.66 10.50
CA ARG A 78 -0.46 -6.63 11.71
C ARG A 78 -0.13 -7.78 12.68
N HIS A 79 0.04 -8.99 12.16
CA HIS A 79 0.38 -10.15 12.99
C HIS A 79 1.74 -9.95 13.67
N VAL A 80 2.76 -9.58 12.91
CA VAL A 80 4.12 -9.36 13.40
C VAL A 80 4.19 -8.22 14.42
N LEU A 81 3.48 -7.12 14.16
CA LEU A 81 3.41 -5.98 15.09
C LEU A 81 2.70 -6.32 16.41
N LYS A 82 1.71 -7.19 16.39
CA LYS A 82 1.10 -7.71 17.62
C LYS A 82 2.10 -8.48 18.47
N GLU A 83 2.92 -9.32 17.85
CA GLU A 83 3.97 -10.06 18.57
C GLU A 83 5.06 -9.11 19.10
N ALA A 84 5.51 -8.15 18.29
CA ALA A 84 6.44 -7.11 18.74
C ALA A 84 5.90 -6.34 19.95
N ARG A 85 4.61 -6.01 19.97
CA ARG A 85 3.96 -5.29 21.08
C ARG A 85 3.88 -6.10 22.36
N LYS A 86 3.82 -7.43 22.28
CA LYS A 86 3.88 -8.30 23.47
C LYS A 86 5.23 -8.25 24.15
N LEU A 87 6.32 -8.04 23.37
CA LEU A 87 7.68 -7.94 23.89
C LEU A 87 7.93 -6.58 24.55
N ASP A 88 7.41 -5.52 23.95
CA ASP A 88 7.51 -4.15 24.48
C ASP A 88 6.27 -3.36 24.09
N THR A 89 5.39 -3.11 25.05
CA THR A 89 4.10 -2.45 24.86
C THR A 89 4.20 -0.97 24.57
N THR A 90 5.29 -0.33 25.00
CA THR A 90 5.51 1.12 24.93
C THR A 90 6.50 1.53 23.86
N ASN A 91 7.03 0.56 23.09
CA ASN A 91 8.04 0.83 22.10
C ASN A 91 7.53 1.76 20.98
N GLU A 92 8.15 2.93 20.89
CA GLU A 92 7.76 4.00 19.97
C GLU A 92 7.78 3.55 18.49
N ILE A 93 8.80 2.79 18.09
CA ILE A 93 8.93 2.29 16.69
C ILE A 93 7.79 1.34 16.37
N THR A 94 7.46 0.43 17.28
CA THR A 94 6.35 -0.51 17.12
C THR A 94 5.01 0.22 17.01
N LEU A 95 4.78 1.21 17.87
CA LEU A 95 3.56 2.03 17.85
C LEU A 95 3.45 2.85 16.55
N ARG A 96 4.56 3.44 16.08
CA ARG A 96 4.60 4.15 14.80
C ARG A 96 4.25 3.24 13.64
N TYR A 97 4.80 2.04 13.55
CA TYR A 97 4.46 1.09 12.49
C TYR A 97 3.01 0.60 12.56
N MET A 98 2.42 0.49 13.74
CA MET A 98 0.99 0.21 13.88
C MET A 98 0.12 1.35 13.35
N HIS A 99 0.53 2.59 13.55
CA HIS A 99 -0.13 3.76 12.97
C HIS A 99 -0.02 3.78 11.44
N GLU A 100 1.19 3.54 10.90
CA GLU A 100 1.42 3.40 9.46
C GLU A 100 0.58 2.28 8.83
N LEU A 101 0.45 1.16 9.52
CA LEU A 101 -0.41 0.05 9.10
C LEU A 101 -1.87 0.50 8.91
N THR A 102 -2.38 1.32 9.81
CA THR A 102 -3.76 1.82 9.74
C THR A 102 -3.93 2.78 8.55
N ASN A 103 -3.01 3.71 8.38
CA ASN A 103 -3.03 4.68 7.28
C ASN A 103 -2.85 3.99 5.91
N GLY A 104 -1.91 3.05 5.80
CA GLY A 104 -1.67 2.28 4.58
C GLY A 104 -2.89 1.47 4.15
N LYS A 105 -3.57 0.84 5.11
CA LYS A 105 -4.80 0.09 4.85
C LYS A 105 -5.92 1.00 4.36
N MET A 106 -6.15 2.14 5.02
CA MET A 106 -7.15 3.13 4.60
C MET A 106 -6.88 3.66 3.18
N ARG A 107 -5.61 3.95 2.87
CA ARG A 107 -5.22 4.42 1.53
C ARG A 107 -5.47 3.36 0.46
N LYS A 108 -5.21 2.09 0.76
CA LYS A 108 -5.47 0.99 -0.18
C LYS A 108 -6.96 0.80 -0.41
N GLU A 109 -7.78 0.77 0.65
CA GLU A 109 -9.24 0.66 0.54
C GLU A 109 -9.84 1.83 -0.24
N ALA A 110 -9.35 3.07 -0.02
CA ALA A 110 -9.78 4.23 -0.80
C ALA A 110 -9.39 4.12 -2.28
N ALA A 111 -8.18 3.66 -2.60
CA ALA A 111 -7.74 3.46 -3.98
C ALA A 111 -8.53 2.35 -4.70
N GLU A 112 -8.88 1.28 -4.00
CA GLU A 112 -9.73 0.20 -4.54
C GLU A 112 -11.18 0.67 -4.78
N ALA A 113 -11.71 1.52 -3.90
CA ALA A 113 -13.03 2.13 -4.08
C ALA A 113 -13.09 3.01 -5.33
N VAL A 114 -12.08 3.86 -5.55
CA VAL A 114 -11.99 4.71 -6.76
C VAL A 114 -11.91 3.85 -8.03
N LYS A 115 -11.08 2.80 -8.05
CA LYS A 115 -10.99 1.89 -9.19
C LYS A 115 -12.30 1.14 -9.48
N LYS A 116 -13.08 0.84 -8.44
CA LYS A 116 -14.38 0.20 -8.59
C LYS A 116 -15.40 1.14 -9.20
N ASP A 117 -15.38 2.41 -8.81
CA ASP A 117 -16.23 3.45 -9.39
C ASP A 117 -15.87 3.72 -10.86
N GLU A 118 -14.59 3.79 -11.21
CA GLU A 118 -14.14 3.92 -12.59
C GLU A 118 -14.59 2.73 -13.45
N LYS A 119 -14.50 1.51 -12.92
CA LYS A 119 -14.92 0.30 -13.62
C LYS A 119 -16.45 0.21 -13.78
N SER A 120 -17.23 0.78 -12.86
CA SER A 120 -18.69 0.86 -12.97
C SER A 120 -19.15 1.92 -13.96
N GLN A 121 -18.27 2.89 -14.29
CA GLN A 121 -18.51 3.93 -15.29
C GLN A 121 -18.03 3.55 -16.70
N THR A 122 -17.54 2.33 -16.91
CA THR A 122 -17.19 1.81 -18.24
C THR A 122 -18.29 0.95 -18.80
N VAL A 123 -18.68 1.20 -20.04
CA VAL A 123 -19.65 0.37 -20.79
C VAL A 123 -18.88 -0.46 -21.80
N THR A 124 -19.15 -1.76 -21.80
CA THR A 124 -18.51 -2.72 -22.70
C THR A 124 -19.48 -3.04 -23.85
N TYR A 125 -19.05 -2.78 -25.07
CA TYR A 125 -19.79 -3.17 -26.28
C TYR A 125 -19.06 -4.28 -27.00
N ASN A 126 -19.77 -5.33 -27.35
CA ASN A 126 -19.28 -6.38 -28.25
C ASN A 126 -19.70 -6.06 -29.68
N VAL A 127 -18.74 -5.77 -30.55
CA VAL A 127 -18.96 -5.57 -31.98
C VAL A 127 -18.18 -6.66 -32.71
N GLY A 128 -18.91 -7.76 -33.04
CA GLY A 128 -18.29 -8.92 -33.67
C GLY A 128 -17.33 -9.66 -32.74
N ASN A 129 -16.06 -9.80 -33.12
CA ASN A 129 -15.02 -10.47 -32.34
C ASN A 129 -14.21 -9.52 -31.46
N ASP A 130 -14.45 -8.21 -31.50
CA ASP A 130 -13.72 -7.22 -30.75
C ASP A 130 -14.54 -6.67 -29.57
N THR A 131 -13.90 -6.59 -28.40
CA THR A 131 -14.49 -6.00 -27.20
C THR A 131 -13.97 -4.57 -27.04
N ILE A 132 -14.84 -3.58 -27.20
CA ILE A 132 -14.50 -2.17 -27.02
C ILE A 132 -14.94 -1.74 -25.64
N ILE A 133 -13.99 -1.32 -24.82
CA ILE A 133 -14.20 -0.78 -23.45
C ILE A 133 -14.10 0.74 -23.55
N GLN A 134 -15.22 1.44 -23.31
CA GLN A 134 -15.23 2.91 -23.28
C GLN A 134 -15.74 3.40 -21.93
N PRO A 135 -15.19 4.52 -21.39
CA PRO A 135 -15.73 5.15 -20.20
C PRO A 135 -17.17 5.62 -20.49
N ALA A 136 -18.09 5.38 -19.56
CA ALA A 136 -19.49 5.77 -19.69
C ALA A 136 -19.67 7.29 -19.92
N SER A 137 -18.70 8.11 -19.48
CA SER A 137 -18.66 9.54 -19.75
C SER A 137 -18.51 9.90 -21.23
N ALA A 138 -17.90 9.01 -22.04
CA ALA A 138 -17.76 9.21 -23.48
C ALA A 138 -19.10 9.05 -24.24
N LEU A 139 -20.08 8.39 -23.61
CA LEU A 139 -21.42 8.18 -24.18
C LEU A 139 -22.44 9.24 -23.73
N LYS A 140 -22.08 10.06 -22.75
CA LYS A 140 -22.90 11.21 -22.35
C LYS A 140 -22.58 12.37 -23.30
N ASP A 141 -22.96 12.15 -24.54
CA ASP A 141 -22.81 13.13 -25.58
C ASP A 141 -23.75 14.33 -25.32
N ASN A 142 -23.18 15.36 -24.70
CA ASN A 142 -23.83 16.68 -24.58
C ASN A 142 -23.79 17.44 -25.91
N SER A 143 -23.24 16.83 -26.97
CA SER A 143 -23.07 17.46 -28.27
C SER A 143 -24.42 17.86 -28.88
N GLY A 144 -25.45 17.04 -28.67
CA GLY A 144 -26.81 17.36 -29.12
C GLY A 144 -27.36 18.68 -28.57
N ARG A 145 -27.08 18.97 -27.28
CA ARG A 145 -27.52 20.20 -26.63
C ARG A 145 -26.74 21.43 -27.12
N MET A 146 -25.43 21.29 -27.31
CA MET A 146 -24.58 22.35 -27.85
C MET A 146 -24.86 22.59 -29.32
N THR A 147 -25.12 21.55 -30.09
CA THR A 147 -25.50 21.65 -31.51
C THR A 147 -26.86 22.36 -31.66
N PHE A 148 -27.86 22.06 -30.84
CA PHE A 148 -29.13 22.76 -30.81
C PHE A 148 -29.00 24.25 -30.46
N ILE A 149 -28.19 24.58 -29.49
CA ILE A 149 -27.93 25.98 -29.09
C ILE A 149 -27.25 26.75 -30.21
N ASN A 150 -26.27 26.16 -30.88
CA ASN A 150 -25.58 26.78 -32.00
C ASN A 150 -26.48 26.99 -33.21
N ILE A 151 -27.39 26.06 -33.52
CA ILE A 151 -28.41 26.20 -34.59
C ILE A 151 -29.39 27.32 -34.25
N LEU A 152 -29.86 27.41 -33.00
CA LEU A 152 -30.75 28.50 -32.54
C LEU A 152 -30.10 29.86 -32.63
N ILE A 153 -28.82 29.99 -32.25
CA ILE A 153 -28.06 31.23 -32.34
C ILE A 153 -27.88 31.61 -33.83
N GLY A 154 -27.48 30.66 -34.68
CA GLY A 154 -27.32 30.88 -36.11
C GLY A 154 -28.60 31.35 -36.77
N LEU A 155 -29.76 30.77 -36.41
CA LEU A 155 -31.08 31.15 -36.92
C LEU A 155 -31.48 32.55 -36.44
N ALA A 156 -31.24 32.90 -35.19
CA ALA A 156 -31.52 34.22 -34.63
C ALA A 156 -30.68 35.34 -35.30
N VAL A 157 -29.39 35.05 -35.53
CA VAL A 157 -28.51 35.97 -36.26
C VAL A 157 -28.92 36.13 -37.71
N GLY A 158 -29.29 35.01 -38.40
CA GLY A 158 -29.78 35.04 -39.78
C GLY A 158 -31.07 35.86 -39.95
N VAL A 159 -32.02 35.74 -39.06
CA VAL A 159 -33.26 36.54 -39.04
C VAL A 159 -32.96 38.03 -38.78
N ALA A 160 -32.03 38.32 -37.84
CA ALA A 160 -31.66 39.72 -37.55
C ALA A 160 -30.98 40.39 -38.76
N VAL A 161 -30.08 39.68 -39.44
CA VAL A 161 -29.41 40.21 -40.66
C VAL A 161 -30.42 40.42 -41.80
N MET A 162 -31.36 39.46 -41.99
CA MET A 162 -32.39 39.58 -42.99
C MET A 162 -33.36 40.78 -42.73
N TRP A 163 -33.71 40.97 -41.44
CA TRP A 163 -34.49 42.14 -41.02
C TRP A 163 -33.78 43.47 -41.32
N PHE A 164 -32.48 43.53 -41.06
CA PHE A 164 -31.66 44.72 -41.31
C PHE A 164 -31.47 45.02 -42.79
N LEU A 165 -31.47 43.98 -43.66
CA LEU A 165 -31.33 44.15 -45.12
C LEU A 165 -32.64 44.48 -45.84
N ILE A 166 -33.80 44.20 -45.26
CA ILE A 166 -35.13 44.39 -45.87
C ILE A 166 -35.77 45.70 -45.38
N MET A 167 -35.33 46.23 -44.25
CA MET A 167 -35.82 47.52 -43.78
C MET A 167 -34.98 48.66 -44.42
N PRO A 168 -35.55 49.50 -45.28
CA PRO A 168 -34.88 50.61 -45.91
C PRO A 168 -34.58 51.76 -44.91
#